data_085346975bb955bda9d67096cf70b00b
#
_entry.id   085346975bb955bda9d67096cf70b00b
#
_cell.length_a   1.000
_cell.length_b   1.000
_cell.length_c   1.000
_cell.angle_alpha   90.00
_cell.angle_beta   90.00
_cell.angle_gamma   90.00
#
_symmetry.space_group_name_H-M   'P 1'
#
loop_
_entity.id
_entity.type
_entity.pdbx_description
1 polymer ?
#
loop_
_entity_poly.entity_id
_entity_poly.type
_entity_poly.pdbx_seq_one_letter_code
_entity_poly.pdbx_strand_id
1 'polypeptide(L)'
;MTGFILSRVPGTNGAVTQCLKYVKYLNPKFFICIDSDYRYLLQEQGIDVKHYIFQTYTYSFENHHCYDKGLNELCYRITTLPNNVFDFHQFLKEYSNIVYKLFLWHLYFLVADPKRFSIADFNELISFQWQRRPDIRQNGRHELNKLKGRIEQKLAQLRKNYPKANLSILEEKYQKMGLTPDTTYLFIRGHNIYDMVYMLNREVCKKVL
;
A
#
# COMPACT_ATOMS: atom_id res chain seq x y z
N MET A 1 -10.60 -26.78 16.58
CA MET A 1 -10.83 -25.71 15.58
C MET A 1 -9.94 -26.00 14.38
N THR A 2 -10.49 -26.50 13.30
CA THR A 2 -9.76 -26.71 12.05
C THR A 2 -10.21 -25.65 11.05
N GLY A 3 -9.60 -24.46 11.17
CA GLY A 3 -9.76 -23.43 10.16
C GLY A 3 -8.71 -23.64 9.06
N PHE A 4 -9.12 -23.69 7.81
CA PHE A 4 -8.19 -23.68 6.68
C PHE A 4 -7.94 -22.23 6.25
N ILE A 5 -6.69 -21.81 6.35
CA ILE A 5 -6.23 -20.55 5.74
C ILE A 5 -5.84 -20.89 4.31
N LEU A 6 -6.66 -20.49 3.34
CA LEU A 6 -6.28 -20.50 1.94
C LEU A 6 -5.52 -19.20 1.63
N SER A 7 -4.28 -19.10 2.11
CA SER A 7 -3.37 -18.05 1.67
C SER A 7 -2.69 -18.51 0.38
N ARG A 8 -2.76 -17.66 -0.66
CA ARG A 8 -1.99 -17.71 -1.90
C ARG A 8 -1.80 -19.12 -2.52
N VAL A 9 -2.53 -19.38 -3.59
CA VAL A 9 -2.06 -20.34 -4.59
C VAL A 9 -1.02 -19.62 -5.45
N PRO A 10 0.27 -19.99 -5.40
CA PRO A 10 1.31 -19.35 -6.20
C PRO A 10 0.98 -19.51 -7.70
N GLY A 11 1.07 -18.40 -8.44
CA GLY A 11 1.04 -18.43 -9.91
C GLY A 11 -0.30 -18.14 -10.59
N THR A 12 -1.37 -17.79 -9.87
CA THR A 12 -2.64 -17.44 -10.52
C THR A 12 -3.07 -16.01 -10.21
N ASN A 13 -3.14 -15.17 -11.25
CA ASN A 13 -3.94 -13.95 -11.22
C ASN A 13 -5.40 -14.36 -10.97
N GLY A 14 -5.82 -14.43 -9.71
CA GLY A 14 -7.16 -14.88 -9.38
C GLY A 14 -7.32 -15.76 -8.15
N ALA A 15 -6.32 -15.83 -7.25
CA ALA A 15 -6.45 -16.61 -6.01
C ALA A 15 -7.71 -16.22 -5.22
N VAL A 16 -7.99 -14.94 -5.08
CA VAL A 16 -9.22 -14.44 -4.46
C VAL A 16 -10.45 -14.89 -5.24
N THR A 17 -10.45 -14.77 -6.57
CA THR A 17 -11.58 -15.22 -7.42
C THR A 17 -11.82 -16.73 -7.28
N GLN A 18 -10.77 -17.53 -7.11
CA GLN A 18 -10.92 -18.96 -6.85
C GLN A 18 -11.52 -19.21 -5.46
N CYS A 19 -11.04 -18.53 -4.42
CA CYS A 19 -11.59 -18.63 -3.07
C CYS A 19 -13.08 -18.25 -3.03
N LEU A 20 -13.47 -17.20 -3.72
CA LEU A 20 -14.85 -16.72 -3.77
C LEU A 20 -15.83 -17.71 -4.43
N LYS A 21 -15.37 -18.70 -5.19
CA LYS A 21 -16.24 -19.80 -5.68
C LYS A 21 -16.80 -20.66 -4.57
N TYR A 22 -16.18 -20.64 -3.41
CA TYR A 22 -16.59 -21.44 -2.24
C TYR A 22 -17.54 -20.72 -1.30
N VAL A 23 -17.94 -19.48 -1.59
CA VAL A 23 -18.78 -18.64 -0.72
C VAL A 23 -20.04 -19.36 -0.25
N LYS A 24 -20.70 -20.14 -1.10
CA LYS A 24 -21.91 -20.93 -0.74
C LYS A 24 -21.69 -22.03 0.29
N TYR A 25 -20.44 -22.40 0.58
CA TYR A 25 -20.09 -23.44 1.55
C TYR A 25 -19.56 -22.84 2.85
N LEU A 26 -19.37 -21.52 2.93
CA LEU A 26 -18.78 -20.89 4.09
C LEU A 26 -19.72 -20.96 5.30
N ASN A 27 -19.14 -21.16 6.46
CA ASN A 27 -19.83 -21.29 7.74
C ASN A 27 -18.80 -21.05 8.88
N PRO A 28 -19.20 -21.05 10.17
CA PRO A 28 -18.27 -20.82 11.28
C PRO A 28 -17.07 -21.77 11.37
N LYS A 29 -17.14 -22.95 10.74
CA LYS A 29 -16.05 -23.95 10.72
C LYS A 29 -15.25 -23.92 9.44
N PHE A 30 -15.76 -23.27 8.39
CA PHE A 30 -15.10 -23.14 7.10
C PHE A 30 -15.23 -21.70 6.61
N PHE A 31 -14.18 -20.94 6.68
CA PHE A 31 -14.11 -19.53 6.31
C PHE A 31 -12.89 -19.29 5.41
N ILE A 32 -12.86 -18.15 4.73
CA ILE A 32 -11.72 -17.73 3.90
C ILE A 32 -11.13 -16.42 4.40
N CYS A 33 -9.81 -16.30 4.22
CA CYS A 33 -9.07 -15.07 4.44
C CYS A 33 -8.44 -14.64 3.12
N ILE A 34 -8.60 -13.39 2.76
CA ILE A 34 -8.11 -12.83 1.49
C ILE A 34 -7.35 -11.53 1.72
N ASP A 35 -6.49 -11.19 0.78
CA ASP A 35 -5.99 -9.83 0.66
C ASP A 35 -7.11 -8.91 0.24
N SER A 36 -7.18 -7.74 0.88
CA SER A 36 -8.20 -6.75 0.58
C SER A 36 -8.09 -6.21 -0.84
N ASP A 37 -6.87 -6.06 -1.35
CA ASP A 37 -6.62 -5.18 -2.48
C ASP A 37 -7.26 -3.80 -2.20
N TYR A 38 -8.28 -3.40 -2.92
CA TYR A 38 -9.07 -2.20 -2.57
C TYR A 38 -10.48 -2.51 -2.05
N ARG A 39 -10.85 -3.81 -1.88
CA ARG A 39 -12.23 -4.23 -1.51
C ARG A 39 -12.68 -3.61 -0.19
N TYR A 40 -11.77 -3.54 0.79
CA TYR A 40 -12.08 -2.89 2.06
C TYR A 40 -12.43 -1.41 1.87
N LEU A 41 -11.60 -0.63 1.17
CA LEU A 41 -11.84 0.79 0.92
C LEU A 41 -13.09 1.01 0.05
N LEU A 42 -13.30 0.17 -0.97
CA LEU A 42 -14.46 0.24 -1.85
C LEU A 42 -15.73 -0.31 -1.21
N GLN A 43 -15.63 -0.96 -0.06
CA GLN A 43 -16.75 -1.58 0.65
C GLN A 43 -17.51 -2.57 -0.25
N GLU A 44 -16.75 -3.47 -0.91
CA GLU A 44 -17.30 -4.47 -1.82
C GLU A 44 -18.33 -5.35 -1.07
N GLN A 45 -19.53 -5.42 -1.62
CA GLN A 45 -20.63 -6.14 -0.99
C GLN A 45 -20.36 -7.66 -0.94
N GLY A 46 -20.75 -8.29 0.16
CA GLY A 46 -20.56 -9.72 0.36
C GLY A 46 -19.15 -10.12 0.80
N ILE A 47 -18.21 -9.17 0.91
CA ILE A 47 -16.86 -9.40 1.43
C ILE A 47 -16.79 -8.87 2.88
N ASP A 48 -17.32 -9.65 3.80
CA ASP A 48 -17.37 -9.27 5.22
C ASP A 48 -17.45 -10.50 6.13
N VAL A 49 -17.32 -10.27 7.42
CA VAL A 49 -17.36 -11.32 8.46
C VAL A 49 -18.71 -12.03 8.58
N LYS A 50 -19.81 -11.40 8.15
CA LYS A 50 -21.14 -12.03 8.17
C LYS A 50 -21.25 -13.14 7.13
N HIS A 51 -20.46 -13.02 6.05
CA HIS A 51 -20.33 -14.01 5.00
C HIS A 51 -19.15 -14.95 5.21
N TYR A 52 -18.52 -14.94 6.41
CA TYR A 52 -17.34 -15.74 6.75
C TYR A 52 -16.14 -15.46 5.83
N ILE A 53 -16.03 -14.23 5.32
CA ILE A 53 -14.93 -13.76 4.54
C ILE A 53 -14.17 -12.71 5.33
N PHE A 54 -12.94 -13.04 5.72
CA PHE A 54 -12.03 -12.15 6.41
C PHE A 54 -11.06 -11.56 5.40
N GLN A 55 -10.79 -10.28 5.52
CA GLN A 55 -9.85 -9.60 4.64
C GLN A 55 -8.86 -8.78 5.44
N THR A 56 -7.71 -8.49 4.84
CA THR A 56 -6.78 -7.50 5.41
C THR A 56 -7.45 -6.13 5.41
N TYR A 57 -7.24 -5.32 6.47
CA TYR A 57 -7.70 -3.92 6.48
C TYR A 57 -6.75 -2.98 5.74
N THR A 58 -5.59 -3.48 5.37
CA THR A 58 -4.61 -2.87 4.47
C THR A 58 -4.76 -3.45 3.07
N TYR A 59 -3.93 -3.03 2.10
CA TYR A 59 -4.04 -3.56 0.74
C TYR A 59 -3.84 -5.09 0.71
N SER A 60 -2.76 -5.58 1.31
CA SER A 60 -2.42 -6.99 1.33
C SER A 60 -1.59 -7.36 2.57
N PHE A 61 -1.27 -8.64 2.69
CA PHE A 61 -0.46 -9.16 3.77
C PHE A 61 0.97 -8.57 3.78
N GLU A 62 1.55 -8.28 2.63
CA GLU A 62 2.88 -7.66 2.54
C GLU A 62 2.94 -6.31 3.26
N ASN A 63 1.83 -5.55 3.29
CA ASN A 63 1.79 -4.28 4.00
C ASN A 63 1.99 -4.42 5.51
N HIS A 64 1.56 -5.55 6.09
CA HIS A 64 1.81 -5.83 7.51
C HIS A 64 3.29 -6.05 7.81
N HIS A 65 4.04 -6.68 6.89
CA HIS A 65 5.49 -6.83 7.02
C HIS A 65 6.23 -5.49 6.90
N CYS A 66 5.63 -4.52 6.22
CA CYS A 66 6.17 -3.19 6.03
C CYS A 66 5.69 -2.18 7.09
N TYR A 67 5.14 -2.67 8.22
CA TYR A 67 4.70 -1.79 9.29
C TYR A 67 5.90 -1.07 9.91
N ASP A 68 5.87 0.24 9.87
CA ASP A 68 6.99 1.15 10.10
C ASP A 68 7.71 0.95 11.44
N LYS A 69 6.97 0.76 12.53
CA LYS A 69 7.55 0.54 13.87
C LYS A 69 8.36 -0.76 13.93
N GLY A 70 7.86 -1.82 13.31
CA GLY A 70 8.56 -3.10 13.23
C GLY A 70 9.84 -3.02 12.41
N LEU A 71 9.86 -2.21 11.36
CA LEU A 71 11.04 -2.06 10.49
C LEU A 71 12.21 -1.37 11.21
N ASN A 72 11.95 -0.33 11.98
CA ASN A 72 13.00 0.33 12.76
C ASN A 72 13.62 -0.62 13.80
N GLU A 73 12.78 -1.41 14.49
CA GLU A 73 13.27 -2.40 15.45
C GLU A 73 14.08 -3.51 14.75
N LEU A 74 13.60 -4.01 13.62
CA LEU A 74 14.29 -5.01 12.82
C LEU A 74 15.66 -4.50 12.36
N CYS A 75 15.70 -3.27 11.84
CA CYS A 75 16.94 -2.62 11.41
C CYS A 75 17.96 -2.53 12.56
N TYR A 76 17.54 -2.08 13.74
CA TYR A 76 18.36 -2.03 14.94
C TYR A 76 18.91 -3.41 15.33
N ARG A 77 18.07 -4.43 15.35
CA ARG A 77 18.48 -5.81 15.73
C ARG A 77 19.48 -6.43 14.76
N ILE A 78 19.31 -6.17 13.45
CA ILE A 78 20.20 -6.74 12.42
C ILE A 78 21.54 -6.01 12.38
N THR A 79 21.53 -4.68 12.49
CA THR A 79 22.72 -3.86 12.33
C THR A 79 23.52 -3.70 13.62
N THR A 80 22.88 -3.95 14.78
CA THR A 80 23.45 -3.71 16.13
C THR A 80 23.97 -2.28 16.35
N LEU A 81 23.53 -1.34 15.50
CA LEU A 81 23.95 0.06 15.61
C LEU A 81 23.14 0.79 16.67
N PRO A 82 23.77 1.60 17.50
CA PRO A 82 23.08 2.32 18.57
C PRO A 82 22.14 3.42 18.06
N ASN A 83 22.30 3.84 16.81
CA ASN A 83 21.47 4.87 16.17
C ASN A 83 20.93 4.36 14.84
N ASN A 84 19.70 4.69 14.55
CA ASN A 84 19.08 4.37 13.28
C ASN A 84 19.82 5.09 12.14
N VAL A 85 20.54 4.33 11.33
CA VAL A 85 21.16 4.83 10.09
C VAL A 85 20.09 5.30 9.11
N PHE A 86 18.89 4.74 9.24
CA PHE A 86 17.73 5.08 8.46
C PHE A 86 16.46 4.93 9.30
N ASP A 87 15.63 5.96 9.36
CA ASP A 87 14.36 5.94 10.06
C ASP A 87 13.20 5.59 9.09
N PHE A 88 12.83 4.31 9.09
CA PHE A 88 11.72 3.81 8.27
C PHE A 88 10.38 4.43 8.64
N HIS A 89 10.15 4.73 9.92
CA HIS A 89 8.90 5.37 10.35
C HIS A 89 8.76 6.75 9.70
N GLN A 90 9.79 7.60 9.83
CA GLN A 90 9.78 8.92 9.22
C GLN A 90 9.69 8.84 7.70
N PHE A 91 10.46 7.95 7.06
CA PHE A 91 10.48 7.81 5.60
C PHE A 91 9.12 7.38 5.06
N LEU A 92 8.48 6.36 5.62
CA LEU A 92 7.18 5.85 5.17
C LEU A 92 6.06 6.86 5.43
N LYS A 93 6.15 7.62 6.50
CA LYS A 93 5.24 8.73 6.79
C LYS A 93 5.37 9.84 5.74
N GLU A 94 6.60 10.28 5.42
CA GLU A 94 6.84 11.30 4.40
C GLU A 94 6.41 10.82 3.01
N TYR A 95 6.74 9.57 2.65
CA TYR A 95 6.27 8.93 1.42
C TYR A 95 4.74 8.92 1.34
N SER A 96 4.06 8.49 2.39
CA SER A 96 2.60 8.46 2.49
C SER A 96 1.98 9.83 2.26
N ASN A 97 2.51 10.86 2.92
CA ASN A 97 2.04 12.25 2.78
C ASN A 97 2.16 12.75 1.33
N ILE A 98 3.28 12.43 0.67
CA ILE A 98 3.51 12.81 -0.73
C ILE A 98 2.47 12.14 -1.65
N VAL A 99 2.20 10.86 -1.43
CA VAL A 99 1.36 10.04 -2.32
C VAL A 99 -0.14 10.21 -2.04
N TYR A 100 -0.53 10.62 -0.84
CA TYR A 100 -1.91 10.61 -0.35
C TYR A 100 -2.93 11.24 -1.31
N LYS A 101 -2.70 12.48 -1.75
CA LYS A 101 -3.65 13.17 -2.65
C LYS A 101 -3.76 12.48 -4.02
N LEU A 102 -2.66 11.95 -4.54
CA LEU A 102 -2.68 11.17 -5.79
C LEU A 102 -3.46 9.87 -5.62
N PHE A 103 -3.34 9.23 -4.45
CA PHE A 103 -4.08 8.02 -4.13
C PHE A 103 -5.60 8.27 -4.05
N LEU A 104 -6.03 9.39 -3.49
CA LEU A 104 -7.45 9.79 -3.53
C LEU A 104 -7.98 9.95 -4.97
N TRP A 105 -7.18 10.54 -5.87
CA TRP A 105 -7.52 10.60 -7.29
C TRP A 105 -7.60 9.22 -7.92
N HIS A 106 -6.68 8.32 -7.59
CA HIS A 106 -6.71 6.95 -8.06
C HIS A 106 -7.99 6.23 -7.62
N LEU A 107 -8.35 6.32 -6.33
CA LEU A 107 -9.60 5.74 -5.80
C LEU A 107 -10.84 6.36 -6.44
N TYR A 108 -10.84 7.65 -6.71
CA TYR A 108 -11.92 8.32 -7.44
C TYR A 108 -12.11 7.70 -8.83
N PHE A 109 -11.04 7.53 -9.60
CA PHE A 109 -11.13 6.95 -10.94
C PHE A 109 -11.42 5.46 -10.94
N LEU A 110 -10.99 4.70 -9.93
CA LEU A 110 -11.37 3.28 -9.82
C LEU A 110 -12.89 3.08 -9.82
N VAL A 111 -13.62 4.04 -9.26
CA VAL A 111 -15.09 3.99 -9.21
C VAL A 111 -15.73 4.65 -10.44
N ALA A 112 -15.20 5.81 -10.86
CA ALA A 112 -15.83 6.63 -11.90
C ALA A 112 -15.49 6.15 -13.31
N ASP A 113 -14.22 5.88 -13.60
CA ASP A 113 -13.73 5.41 -14.91
C ASP A 113 -12.29 4.88 -14.79
N PRO A 114 -12.09 3.58 -14.49
CA PRO A 114 -10.76 3.01 -14.24
C PRO A 114 -9.78 3.14 -15.42
N LYS A 115 -10.27 3.39 -16.63
CA LYS A 115 -9.40 3.55 -17.82
C LYS A 115 -8.68 4.89 -17.86
N ARG A 116 -9.18 5.90 -17.15
CA ARG A 116 -8.59 7.25 -17.15
C ARG A 116 -7.35 7.40 -16.29
N PHE A 117 -7.26 6.60 -15.22
CA PHE A 117 -6.10 6.55 -14.36
C PHE A 117 -5.98 5.14 -13.78
N SER A 118 -5.35 4.28 -14.53
CA SER A 118 -5.26 2.85 -14.22
C SER A 118 -4.39 2.58 -12.99
N ILE A 119 -4.53 1.37 -12.43
CA ILE A 119 -3.65 0.88 -11.36
C ILE A 119 -2.18 0.87 -11.82
N ALA A 120 -1.92 0.54 -13.09
CA ALA A 120 -0.57 0.54 -13.65
C ALA A 120 0.03 1.95 -13.66
N ASP A 121 -0.72 2.94 -14.18
CA ASP A 121 -0.28 4.34 -14.20
C ASP A 121 -0.01 4.89 -12.80
N PHE A 122 -0.89 4.55 -11.85
CA PHE A 122 -0.71 4.94 -10.46
C PHE A 122 0.56 4.33 -9.88
N ASN A 123 0.75 3.01 -10.02
CA ASN A 123 1.90 2.30 -9.49
C ASN A 123 3.22 2.80 -10.09
N GLU A 124 3.25 3.12 -11.39
CA GLU A 124 4.42 3.70 -12.04
C GLU A 124 4.79 5.06 -11.44
N LEU A 125 3.79 5.91 -11.21
CA LEU A 125 4.00 7.25 -10.65
C LEU A 125 4.53 7.25 -9.22
N ILE A 126 4.12 6.29 -8.39
CA ILE A 126 4.53 6.22 -6.99
C ILE A 126 5.78 5.40 -6.74
N SER A 127 6.22 4.61 -7.72
CA SER A 127 7.39 3.75 -7.60
C SER A 127 8.68 4.56 -7.73
N PHE A 128 9.68 4.20 -6.92
CA PHE A 128 11.02 4.74 -7.08
C PHE A 128 11.73 4.06 -8.25
N GLN A 129 12.20 4.87 -9.18
CA GLN A 129 12.94 4.39 -10.36
C GLN A 129 14.44 4.39 -10.06
N TRP A 130 14.87 3.53 -9.17
CA TRP A 130 16.29 3.41 -8.82
C TRP A 130 17.06 2.69 -9.94
N GLN A 131 17.88 3.44 -10.67
CA GLN A 131 18.71 2.86 -11.73
C GLN A 131 19.76 1.89 -11.19
N ARG A 132 20.25 2.10 -9.97
CA ARG A 132 21.27 1.25 -9.32
C ARG A 132 20.96 0.99 -7.85
N ARG A 133 20.95 2.03 -7.01
CA ARG A 133 20.79 1.94 -5.55
C ARG A 133 20.00 3.14 -5.05
N PRO A 134 19.16 2.96 -4.01
CA PRO A 134 18.54 4.09 -3.33
C PRO A 134 19.58 4.97 -2.63
N ASP A 135 19.38 6.28 -2.68
CA ASP A 135 20.16 7.20 -1.86
C ASP A 135 19.52 7.33 -0.48
N ILE A 136 20.14 6.68 0.52
CA ILE A 136 19.64 6.66 1.90
C ILE A 136 20.12 7.86 2.74
N ARG A 137 20.97 8.75 2.21
CA ARG A 137 21.44 9.93 2.92
C ARG A 137 20.27 10.83 3.27
N GLN A 138 20.40 11.49 4.42
CA GLN A 138 19.34 12.36 4.93
C GLN A 138 17.97 11.67 4.93
N ASN A 139 17.95 10.41 5.33
CA ASN A 139 16.74 9.58 5.37
C ASN A 139 16.01 9.48 4.03
N GLY A 140 16.74 9.38 2.90
CA GLY A 140 16.16 9.26 1.56
C GLY A 140 15.54 10.55 1.00
N ARG A 141 15.80 11.70 1.58
CA ARG A 141 15.17 12.99 1.20
C ARG A 141 15.29 13.31 -0.28
N HIS A 142 16.43 12.98 -0.91
CA HIS A 142 16.61 13.21 -2.34
C HIS A 142 15.60 12.42 -3.19
N GLU A 143 15.37 11.16 -2.86
CA GLU A 143 14.41 10.31 -3.55
C GLU A 143 12.96 10.78 -3.32
N LEU A 144 12.64 11.14 -2.08
CA LEU A 144 11.32 11.70 -1.75
C LEU A 144 11.04 13.00 -2.49
N ASN A 145 12.03 13.89 -2.65
CA ASN A 145 11.87 15.13 -3.40
C ASN A 145 11.61 14.89 -4.89
N LYS A 146 12.30 13.91 -5.51
CA LYS A 146 12.03 13.52 -6.91
C LYS A 146 10.60 12.99 -7.06
N LEU A 147 10.19 12.10 -6.15
CA LEU A 147 8.84 11.56 -6.12
C LEU A 147 7.81 12.69 -5.98
N LYS A 148 8.02 13.61 -5.05
CA LYS A 148 7.14 14.77 -4.80
C LYS A 148 6.95 15.60 -6.07
N GLY A 149 8.03 15.98 -6.74
CA GLY A 149 7.96 16.77 -7.98
C GLY A 149 7.13 16.09 -9.07
N ARG A 150 7.32 14.78 -9.28
CA ARG A 150 6.56 13.99 -10.24
C ARG A 150 5.08 13.93 -9.89
N ILE A 151 4.75 13.73 -8.62
CA ILE A 151 3.37 13.67 -8.15
C ILE A 151 2.68 15.02 -8.24
N GLU A 152 3.35 16.11 -7.87
CA GLU A 152 2.81 17.46 -7.98
C GLU A 152 2.45 17.84 -9.42
N GLN A 153 3.30 17.48 -10.39
CA GLN A 153 3.01 17.66 -11.82
C GLN A 153 1.72 16.90 -12.23
N LYS A 154 1.60 15.63 -11.81
CA LYS A 154 0.40 14.84 -12.12
C LYS A 154 -0.84 15.41 -11.45
N LEU A 155 -0.75 15.85 -10.20
CA LEU A 155 -1.86 16.48 -9.48
C LEU A 155 -2.32 17.78 -10.15
N ALA A 156 -1.39 18.61 -10.62
CA ALA A 156 -1.71 19.82 -11.38
C ALA A 156 -2.48 19.48 -12.66
N GLN A 157 -2.03 18.47 -13.41
CA GLN A 157 -2.72 17.99 -14.60
C GLN A 157 -4.13 17.48 -14.30
N LEU A 158 -4.29 16.66 -13.25
CA LEU A 158 -5.60 16.11 -12.86
C LEU A 158 -6.57 17.23 -12.45
N ARG A 159 -6.13 18.18 -11.65
CA ARG A 159 -6.96 19.35 -11.25
C ARG A 159 -7.40 20.20 -12.45
N LYS A 160 -6.49 20.40 -13.40
CA LYS A 160 -6.80 21.14 -14.65
C LYS A 160 -7.84 20.41 -15.50
N ASN A 161 -7.69 19.09 -15.64
CA ASN A 161 -8.56 18.29 -16.50
C ASN A 161 -9.92 17.97 -15.86
N TYR A 162 -9.99 17.97 -14.53
CA TYR A 162 -11.19 17.61 -13.78
C TYR A 162 -11.53 18.64 -12.70
N PRO A 163 -11.80 19.92 -13.07
CA PRO A 163 -11.99 21.01 -12.11
C PRO A 163 -13.25 20.85 -11.24
N LYS A 164 -14.21 20.03 -11.68
CA LYS A 164 -15.47 19.75 -10.95
C LYS A 164 -15.35 18.55 -10.01
N ALA A 165 -14.23 17.81 -10.01
CA ALA A 165 -14.06 16.67 -9.12
C ALA A 165 -13.88 17.14 -7.67
N ASN A 166 -14.81 16.72 -6.81
CA ASN A 166 -14.73 17.00 -5.39
C ASN A 166 -14.26 15.75 -4.65
N LEU A 167 -13.02 15.76 -4.17
CA LEU A 167 -12.44 14.65 -3.41
C LEU A 167 -12.70 14.74 -1.90
N SER A 168 -13.27 15.85 -1.39
CA SER A 168 -13.42 16.05 0.06
C SER A 168 -14.31 15.00 0.71
N ILE A 169 -15.40 14.61 0.05
CA ILE A 169 -16.31 13.56 0.54
C ILE A 169 -15.61 12.20 0.58
N LEU A 170 -14.82 11.89 -0.45
CA LEU A 170 -14.02 10.65 -0.49
C LEU A 170 -12.94 10.65 0.58
N GLU A 171 -12.26 11.78 0.74
CA GLU A 171 -11.24 11.96 1.78
C GLU A 171 -11.80 11.69 3.17
N GLU A 172 -12.93 12.33 3.52
CA GLU A 172 -13.59 12.11 4.81
C GLU A 172 -14.01 10.65 5.02
N LYS A 173 -14.60 10.05 3.98
CA LYS A 173 -14.98 8.63 4.00
C LYS A 173 -13.77 7.74 4.31
N TYR A 174 -12.69 7.89 3.57
CA TYR A 174 -11.53 7.01 3.68
C TYR A 174 -10.70 7.26 4.93
N GLN A 175 -10.68 8.50 5.45
CA GLN A 175 -10.05 8.78 6.75
C GLN A 175 -10.72 8.02 7.89
N LYS A 176 -12.05 7.92 7.90
CA LYS A 176 -12.80 7.10 8.87
C LYS A 176 -12.47 5.61 8.77
N MET A 177 -11.95 5.17 7.63
CA MET A 177 -11.51 3.79 7.38
C MET A 177 -10.02 3.56 7.65
N GLY A 178 -9.30 4.58 8.15
CA GLY A 178 -7.89 4.51 8.50
C GLY A 178 -6.92 4.94 7.40
N LEU A 179 -7.39 5.31 6.20
CA LEU A 179 -6.56 5.88 5.15
C LEU A 179 -6.33 7.37 5.42
N THR A 180 -5.20 7.69 6.00
CA THR A 180 -4.78 9.06 6.32
C THR A 180 -3.51 9.43 5.55
N PRO A 181 -3.09 10.71 5.55
CA PRO A 181 -1.80 11.09 4.99
C PRO A 181 -0.63 10.24 5.51
N ASP A 182 -0.63 9.88 6.79
CA ASP A 182 0.47 9.14 7.41
C ASP A 182 0.42 7.62 7.15
N THR A 183 -0.76 7.06 6.83
CA THR A 183 -0.99 5.62 6.69
C THR A 183 -1.16 5.14 5.25
N THR A 184 -1.07 6.03 4.28
CA THR A 184 -1.33 5.72 2.85
C THR A 184 -0.52 4.53 2.35
N TYR A 185 0.73 4.36 2.78
CA TYR A 185 1.58 3.23 2.39
C TYR A 185 0.98 1.87 2.72
N LEU A 186 0.11 1.77 3.73
CA LEU A 186 -0.58 0.53 4.10
C LEU A 186 -1.68 0.14 3.10
N PHE A 187 -2.18 1.07 2.31
CA PHE A 187 -3.25 0.87 1.34
C PHE A 187 -2.77 0.82 -0.11
N ILE A 188 -1.49 1.01 -0.35
CA ILE A 188 -0.84 0.86 -1.65
C ILE A 188 -0.50 -0.62 -1.88
N ARG A 189 -0.46 -1.05 -3.14
CA ARG A 189 -0.13 -2.41 -3.53
C ARG A 189 1.10 -2.92 -2.77
N GLY A 190 0.92 -4.02 -2.02
CA GLY A 190 1.91 -4.52 -1.07
C GLY A 190 3.27 -4.78 -1.68
N HIS A 191 3.33 -5.36 -2.89
CA HIS A 191 4.60 -5.58 -3.60
C HIS A 191 5.40 -4.29 -3.81
N ASN A 192 4.74 -3.19 -4.18
CA ASN A 192 5.44 -1.91 -4.40
C ASN A 192 6.09 -1.39 -3.10
N ILE A 193 5.39 -1.53 -1.99
CA ILE A 193 5.90 -1.11 -0.68
C ILE A 193 6.98 -2.07 -0.20
N TYR A 194 6.77 -3.37 -0.34
CA TYR A 194 7.75 -4.39 0.04
C TYR A 194 9.06 -4.25 -0.73
N ASP A 195 9.01 -4.10 -2.05
CA ASP A 195 10.20 -3.93 -2.88
C ASP A 195 10.96 -2.65 -2.51
N MET A 196 10.24 -1.56 -2.26
CA MET A 196 10.82 -0.30 -1.80
C MET A 196 11.55 -0.48 -0.46
N VAL A 197 10.89 -1.05 0.53
CA VAL A 197 11.45 -1.29 1.87
C VAL A 197 12.64 -2.26 1.79
N TYR A 198 12.53 -3.33 1.01
CA TYR A 198 13.60 -4.30 0.80
C TYR A 198 14.86 -3.64 0.22
N MET A 199 14.71 -2.81 -0.80
CA MET A 199 15.84 -2.13 -1.44
C MET A 199 16.52 -1.13 -0.49
N LEU A 200 15.73 -0.37 0.27
CA LEU A 200 16.25 0.54 1.29
C LEU A 200 17.00 -0.23 2.38
N ASN A 201 16.41 -1.28 2.92
CA ASN A 201 17.00 -2.10 3.99
C ASN A 201 18.31 -2.75 3.53
N ARG A 202 18.33 -3.28 2.30
CA ARG A 202 19.55 -3.84 1.70
C ARG A 202 20.68 -2.80 1.59
N GLU A 203 20.35 -1.55 1.29
CA GLU A 203 21.37 -0.49 1.19
C GLU A 203 21.85 -0.02 2.57
N VAL A 204 20.95 0.02 3.56
CA VAL A 204 21.29 0.27 4.96
C VAL A 204 22.26 -0.79 5.47
N CYS A 205 21.97 -2.08 5.29
CA CYS A 205 22.85 -3.17 5.72
C CYS A 205 24.23 -3.10 5.08
N LYS A 206 24.34 -2.72 3.81
CA LYS A 206 25.64 -2.60 3.13
C LYS A 206 26.53 -1.45 3.63
N LYS A 207 25.95 -0.43 4.24
CA LYS A 207 26.74 0.67 4.81
C LYS A 207 27.31 0.35 6.19
N VAL A 208 26.82 -0.69 6.79
CA VAL A 208 27.17 -1.12 8.15
C VAL A 208 28.15 -2.28 8.14
N LEU A 209 28.16 -3.06 7.09
CA LEU A 209 29.12 -4.16 6.82
C LEU A 209 30.25 -3.67 5.93
#